data_aed663ba4a7c89456131e63c390d973f
#
_entry.id   aed663ba4a7c89456131e63c390d973f
#
_cell.length_a   1.000
_cell.length_b   1.000
_cell.length_c   1.000
_cell.angle_alpha   90.00
_cell.angle_beta   90.00
_cell.angle_gamma   90.00
#
_symmetry.space_group_name_H-M   'P 1'
#
loop_
_entity.id
_entity.type
_entity.pdbx_description
1 polymer ?
#
loop_
_entity_poly.entity_id
_entity_poly.type
_entity_poly.pdbx_seq_one_letter_code
_entity_poly.pdbx_strand_id
1 'polypeptide(L)'
;MKRIISLLVNIIFVSSLFSNSFKLHLLFTNNIHGAIHQVPARFINPEFSPILAGGAGAYTYVTNLRKEVKASGDFVMLTDAGNIFQGTQLGTNDGGSKIIRWMNWMAYDAFVPGVRDFDQGVENLSRLKEEANFPFLISNLEGIEGKEDYKILMLMVQK
;
A
#
# COMPACT_ATOMS: atom_id res chain seq x y z
N MET A 1 -15.26 11.11 -51.80
CA MET A 1 -14.58 11.84 -50.73
C MET A 1 -15.51 12.27 -49.61
N LYS A 2 -16.54 13.09 -49.83
CA LYS A 2 -17.43 13.57 -48.74
C LYS A 2 -18.06 12.46 -47.87
N ARG A 3 -18.50 11.32 -48.45
CA ARG A 3 -19.08 10.18 -47.71
C ARG A 3 -18.03 9.46 -46.83
N ILE A 4 -16.78 9.34 -47.28
CA ILE A 4 -15.70 8.71 -46.54
C ILE A 4 -15.30 9.59 -45.35
N ILE A 5 -15.21 10.91 -45.55
CA ILE A 5 -14.93 11.88 -44.48
C ILE A 5 -16.04 11.85 -43.41
N SER A 6 -17.32 11.81 -43.84
CA SER A 6 -18.45 11.69 -42.90
C SER A 6 -18.41 10.38 -42.10
N LEU A 7 -18.03 9.26 -42.71
CA LEU A 7 -17.88 7.98 -42.04
C LEU A 7 -16.73 8.01 -41.00
N LEU A 8 -15.58 8.58 -41.35
CA LEU A 8 -14.44 8.74 -40.48
C LEU A 8 -14.74 9.66 -39.27
N VAL A 9 -15.44 10.77 -39.50
CA VAL A 9 -15.86 11.69 -38.42
C VAL A 9 -16.83 10.99 -37.47
N ASN A 10 -17.78 10.18 -37.97
CA ASN A 10 -18.67 9.42 -37.09
C ASN A 10 -17.94 8.34 -36.29
N ILE A 11 -16.95 7.64 -36.88
CA ILE A 11 -16.15 6.64 -36.19
C ILE A 11 -15.33 7.31 -35.08
N ILE A 12 -14.72 8.45 -35.30
CA ILE A 12 -13.97 9.21 -34.31
C ILE A 12 -14.89 9.70 -33.19
N PHE A 13 -16.08 10.19 -33.53
CA PHE A 13 -17.05 10.66 -32.54
C PHE A 13 -17.61 9.53 -31.67
N VAL A 14 -17.89 8.36 -32.25
CA VAL A 14 -18.35 7.17 -31.50
C VAL A 14 -17.23 6.62 -30.58
N SER A 15 -15.97 6.62 -31.05
CA SER A 15 -14.85 6.16 -30.21
C SER A 15 -14.60 7.05 -29.00
N SER A 16 -14.88 8.34 -29.07
CA SER A 16 -14.75 9.27 -27.92
C SER A 16 -15.83 9.07 -26.84
N LEU A 17 -16.96 8.41 -27.17
CA LEU A 17 -18.01 8.09 -26.19
C LEU A 17 -17.68 6.88 -25.29
N PHE A 18 -16.61 6.15 -25.58
CA PHE A 18 -16.15 4.98 -24.82
C PHE A 18 -14.90 5.26 -23.99
N SER A 19 -14.66 6.51 -23.60
CA SER A 19 -13.58 6.84 -22.66
C SER A 19 -13.98 6.36 -21.25
N ASN A 20 -13.49 5.20 -20.86
CA ASN A 20 -13.59 4.77 -19.46
C ASN A 20 -12.58 5.55 -18.62
N SER A 21 -13.07 6.37 -17.71
CA SER A 21 -12.25 6.97 -16.65
C SER A 21 -12.30 6.06 -15.43
N PHE A 22 -11.17 5.91 -14.76
CA PHE A 22 -11.08 5.26 -13.45
C PHE A 22 -10.37 6.19 -12.47
N LYS A 23 -10.58 5.94 -11.19
CA LYS A 23 -9.84 6.62 -10.11
C LYS A 23 -8.85 5.65 -9.50
N LEU A 24 -7.66 6.14 -9.20
CA LEU A 24 -6.68 5.44 -8.40
C LEU A 24 -6.66 6.06 -6.99
N HIS A 25 -7.06 5.28 -6.00
CA HIS A 25 -6.99 5.66 -4.60
C HIS A 25 -5.61 5.26 -4.06
N LEU A 26 -4.75 6.24 -3.83
CA LEU A 26 -3.43 6.03 -3.23
C LEU A 26 -3.53 6.13 -1.72
N LEU A 27 -3.27 5.03 -1.04
CA LEU A 27 -3.14 4.95 0.40
C LEU A 27 -1.68 4.71 0.74
N PHE A 28 -1.20 5.38 1.77
CA PHE A 28 0.15 5.14 2.25
C PHE A 28 0.23 5.22 3.77
N THR A 29 1.14 4.45 4.32
CA THR A 29 1.56 4.49 5.71
C THR A 29 3.04 4.84 5.78
N ASN A 30 3.47 5.29 6.94
CA ASN A 30 4.86 5.64 7.23
C ASN A 30 5.05 5.69 8.74
N ASN A 31 6.21 5.32 9.23
CA ASN A 31 6.54 5.40 10.66
C ASN A 31 5.52 4.67 11.55
N ILE A 32 5.14 3.46 11.18
CA ILE A 32 4.24 2.62 11.98
C ILE A 32 4.88 2.26 13.32
N HIS A 33 6.21 2.05 13.34
CA HIS A 33 6.99 1.74 14.54
C HIS A 33 6.41 0.58 15.38
N GLY A 34 5.80 -0.40 14.73
CA GLY A 34 5.16 -1.54 15.40
C GLY A 34 3.85 -1.21 16.11
N ALA A 35 3.32 0.00 15.96
CA ALA A 35 2.13 0.47 16.67
C ALA A 35 0.83 0.09 15.94
N ILE A 36 0.60 -1.22 15.76
CA ILE A 36 -0.63 -1.75 15.14
C ILE A 36 -1.70 -2.16 16.16
N HIS A 37 -1.45 -1.99 17.45
CA HIS A 37 -2.42 -2.25 18.51
C HIS A 37 -3.29 -1.02 18.78
N GLN A 38 -4.41 -1.23 19.46
CA GLN A 38 -5.27 -0.14 19.90
C GLN A 38 -4.62 0.61 21.05
N VAL A 39 -4.69 1.95 21.03
CA VAL A 39 -4.17 2.81 22.08
C VAL A 39 -5.14 3.92 22.43
N PRO A 40 -5.25 4.32 23.71
CA PRO A 40 -6.01 5.51 24.07
C PRO A 40 -5.27 6.77 23.64
N ALA A 41 -5.95 7.64 22.91
CA ALA A 41 -5.41 8.91 22.43
C ALA A 41 -5.45 9.98 23.53
N ARG A 42 -4.62 9.82 24.57
CA ARG A 42 -4.55 10.73 25.71
C ARG A 42 -4.17 12.16 25.34
N PHE A 43 -3.51 12.34 24.19
CA PHE A 43 -3.17 13.66 23.65
C PHE A 43 -4.38 14.42 23.13
N ILE A 44 -5.51 13.75 22.82
CA ILE A 44 -6.76 14.39 22.43
C ILE A 44 -7.55 14.79 23.68
N ASN A 45 -7.74 13.86 24.60
CA ASN A 45 -8.39 14.09 25.88
C ASN A 45 -7.79 13.16 26.93
N PRO A 46 -7.02 13.69 27.91
CA PRO A 46 -6.37 12.86 28.94
C PRO A 46 -7.35 12.15 29.86
N GLU A 47 -8.51 12.75 30.16
CA GLU A 47 -9.50 12.23 31.11
C GLU A 47 -10.47 11.25 30.45
N PHE A 48 -10.80 11.48 29.19
CA PHE A 48 -11.68 10.64 28.39
C PHE A 48 -11.07 10.38 27.01
N SER A 49 -10.05 9.55 27.01
CA SER A 49 -9.24 9.28 25.80
C SER A 49 -10.00 8.40 24.81
N PRO A 50 -10.27 8.87 23.57
CA PRO A 50 -10.81 8.01 22.53
C PRO A 50 -9.80 6.91 22.19
N ILE A 51 -10.30 5.73 21.83
CA ILE A 51 -9.46 4.61 21.43
C ILE A 51 -9.12 4.72 19.94
N LEU A 52 -7.84 4.79 19.62
CA LEU A 52 -7.37 4.64 18.25
C LEU A 52 -7.42 3.16 17.85
N ALA A 53 -8.10 2.88 16.76
CA ALA A 53 -8.40 1.50 16.34
C ALA A 53 -7.18 0.68 15.88
N GLY A 54 -6.04 1.34 15.64
CA GLY A 54 -4.79 0.68 15.22
C GLY A 54 -4.92 -0.10 13.92
N GLY A 55 -4.14 -1.17 13.81
CA GLY A 55 -4.06 -2.02 12.61
C GLY A 55 -5.37 -2.72 12.23
N ALA A 56 -6.22 -3.04 13.22
CA ALA A 56 -7.54 -3.64 12.96
C ALA A 56 -8.49 -2.63 12.28
N GLY A 57 -8.47 -1.37 12.73
CA GLY A 57 -9.24 -0.30 12.10
C GLY A 57 -8.74 0.01 10.69
N ALA A 58 -7.44 0.06 10.51
CA ALA A 58 -6.82 0.23 9.20
C ALA A 58 -7.22 -0.90 8.24
N TYR A 59 -7.18 -2.16 8.71
CA TYR A 59 -7.61 -3.32 7.93
C TYR A 59 -9.08 -3.19 7.48
N THR A 60 -9.96 -2.85 8.41
CA THR A 60 -11.40 -2.66 8.11
C THR A 60 -11.61 -1.57 7.07
N TYR A 61 -10.95 -0.42 7.24
CA TYR A 61 -11.04 0.70 6.31
C TYR A 61 -10.58 0.32 4.90
N VAL A 62 -9.36 -0.23 4.77
CA VAL A 62 -8.79 -0.61 3.47
C VAL A 62 -9.63 -1.68 2.78
N THR A 63 -10.10 -2.68 3.54
CA THR A 63 -10.92 -3.77 3.00
C THR A 63 -12.27 -3.25 2.48
N ASN A 64 -12.91 -2.34 3.20
CA ASN A 64 -14.18 -1.75 2.77
C ASN A 64 -13.97 -0.85 1.54
N LEU A 65 -12.95 -0.01 1.56
CA LEU A 65 -12.61 0.83 0.40
C LEU A 65 -12.36 -0.03 -0.85
N ARG A 66 -11.60 -1.12 -0.74
CA ARG A 66 -11.35 -2.03 -1.88
C ARG A 66 -12.64 -2.65 -2.43
N LYS A 67 -13.61 -2.98 -1.57
CA LYS A 67 -14.93 -3.47 -2.01
C LYS A 67 -15.71 -2.41 -2.75
N GLU A 68 -15.74 -1.18 -2.23
CA GLU A 68 -16.44 -0.05 -2.82
C GLU A 68 -15.87 0.31 -4.20
N VAL A 69 -14.56 0.49 -4.30
CA VAL A 69 -13.91 0.90 -5.54
C VAL A 69 -13.96 -0.20 -6.61
N LYS A 70 -13.96 -1.48 -6.20
CA LYS A 70 -14.12 -2.59 -7.15
C LYS A 70 -15.46 -2.54 -7.86
N ALA A 71 -16.52 -2.12 -7.18
CA ALA A 71 -17.85 -1.98 -7.78
C ALA A 71 -17.93 -0.83 -8.79
N SER A 72 -17.11 0.21 -8.64
CA SER A 72 -17.04 1.36 -9.57
C SER A 72 -16.01 1.18 -10.70
N GLY A 73 -15.21 0.12 -10.69
CA GLY A 73 -14.10 -0.08 -11.64
C GLY A 73 -12.86 0.76 -11.32
N ASP A 74 -12.78 1.30 -10.11
CA ASP A 74 -11.64 2.06 -9.59
C ASP A 74 -10.60 1.13 -8.96
N PHE A 75 -9.47 1.68 -8.55
CA PHE A 75 -8.34 0.93 -7.98
C PHE A 75 -7.88 1.51 -6.64
N VAL A 76 -7.39 0.63 -5.76
CA VAL A 76 -6.70 1.01 -4.53
C VAL A 76 -5.26 0.52 -4.61
N MET A 77 -4.32 1.41 -4.32
CA MET A 77 -2.90 1.09 -4.13
C MET A 77 -2.52 1.47 -2.70
N LEU A 78 -1.95 0.53 -1.95
CA LEU A 78 -1.51 0.70 -0.57
C LEU A 78 -0.01 0.47 -0.47
N THR A 79 0.73 1.49 -0.05
CA THR A 79 2.19 1.43 0.08
C THR A 79 2.65 1.89 1.45
N ASP A 80 3.89 1.55 1.83
CA ASP A 80 4.53 2.05 3.04
C ASP A 80 5.90 2.64 2.74
N ALA A 81 6.25 3.72 3.42
CA ALA A 81 7.49 4.47 3.26
C ALA A 81 8.50 4.24 4.41
N GLY A 82 8.36 3.14 5.14
CA GLY A 82 9.38 2.64 6.07
C GLY A 82 9.19 2.99 7.54
N ASN A 83 10.16 2.51 8.33
CA ASN A 83 10.17 2.52 9.78
C ASN A 83 8.98 1.74 10.37
N ILE A 84 8.83 0.48 9.92
CA ILE A 84 7.59 -0.28 10.18
C ILE A 84 7.54 -0.98 11.53
N PHE A 85 8.66 -1.51 12.06
CA PHE A 85 8.58 -2.42 13.20
C PHE A 85 9.30 -1.93 14.48
N GLN A 86 10.32 -1.09 14.39
CA GLN A 86 11.06 -0.60 15.55
C GLN A 86 10.26 0.45 16.34
N GLY A 87 10.00 0.22 17.62
CA GLY A 87 9.31 1.17 18.52
C GLY A 87 8.37 0.55 19.53
N THR A 88 7.86 -0.67 19.28
CA THR A 88 7.05 -1.42 20.24
C THR A 88 7.58 -2.84 20.44
N GLN A 89 7.27 -3.47 21.57
CA GLN A 89 7.58 -4.89 21.79
C GLN A 89 6.92 -5.79 20.72
N LEU A 90 5.69 -5.43 20.29
CA LEU A 90 4.99 -6.17 19.25
C LEU A 90 5.75 -6.17 17.94
N GLY A 91 6.37 -5.04 17.60
CA GLY A 91 7.15 -4.92 16.36
C GLY A 91 8.55 -5.53 16.46
N THR A 92 9.20 -5.47 17.64
CA THR A 92 10.63 -5.81 17.77
C THR A 92 10.92 -7.23 18.21
N ASN A 93 10.03 -7.89 18.97
CA ASN A 93 10.32 -9.20 19.61
C ASN A 93 10.65 -10.32 18.62
N ASP A 94 10.14 -10.27 17.39
CA ASP A 94 10.40 -11.25 16.33
C ASP A 94 11.05 -10.62 15.09
N GLY A 95 11.78 -9.51 15.32
CA GLY A 95 12.48 -8.81 14.25
C GLY A 95 11.58 -8.21 13.18
N GLY A 96 10.30 -7.97 13.47
CA GLY A 96 9.35 -7.36 12.53
C GLY A 96 8.39 -8.34 11.82
N SER A 97 8.54 -9.66 12.01
CA SER A 97 7.71 -10.65 11.31
C SER A 97 6.20 -10.46 11.52
N LYS A 98 5.76 -10.06 12.73
CA LYS A 98 4.34 -9.78 12.99
C LYS A 98 3.82 -8.60 12.18
N ILE A 99 4.65 -7.60 11.98
CA ILE A 99 4.29 -6.42 11.19
C ILE A 99 4.20 -6.79 9.70
N ILE A 100 5.17 -7.54 9.18
CA ILE A 100 5.11 -8.05 7.81
C ILE A 100 3.86 -8.91 7.59
N ARG A 101 3.50 -9.80 8.52
CA ARG A 101 2.26 -10.59 8.42
C ARG A 101 1.02 -9.72 8.40
N TRP A 102 0.96 -8.68 9.23
CA TRP A 102 -0.14 -7.72 9.20
C TRP A 102 -0.18 -6.97 7.86
N MET A 103 0.96 -6.55 7.33
CA MET A 103 1.04 -5.91 6.01
C MET A 103 0.61 -6.86 4.88
N ASN A 104 0.94 -8.15 4.97
CA ASN A 104 0.46 -9.18 4.05
C ASN A 104 -1.08 -9.29 4.08
N TRP A 105 -1.70 -9.30 5.27
CA TRP A 105 -3.16 -9.31 5.41
C TRP A 105 -3.80 -8.02 4.86
N MET A 106 -3.13 -6.89 5.04
CA MET A 106 -3.55 -5.61 4.46
C MET A 106 -3.42 -5.58 2.94
N ALA A 107 -2.71 -6.57 2.35
CA ALA A 107 -2.34 -6.63 0.95
C ALA A 107 -1.66 -5.34 0.47
N TYR A 108 -0.52 -5.02 1.08
CA TYR A 108 0.33 -3.93 0.60
C TYR A 108 0.83 -4.23 -0.80
N ASP A 109 0.94 -3.20 -1.62
CA ASP A 109 1.40 -3.28 -3.01
C ASP A 109 2.90 -3.03 -3.15
N ALA A 110 3.48 -2.28 -2.22
CA ALA A 110 4.92 -2.02 -2.16
C ALA A 110 5.35 -1.48 -0.79
N PHE A 111 6.63 -1.64 -0.49
CA PHE A 111 7.29 -1.14 0.70
C PHE A 111 8.65 -0.54 0.36
N VAL A 112 8.96 0.61 0.92
CA VAL A 112 10.27 1.26 0.85
C VAL A 112 10.86 1.30 2.25
N PRO A 113 11.91 0.53 2.57
CA PRO A 113 12.51 0.52 3.89
C PRO A 113 13.04 1.89 4.31
N GLY A 114 12.72 2.29 5.54
CA GLY A 114 13.29 3.47 6.18
C GLY A 114 14.55 3.11 6.99
N VAL A 115 15.23 4.12 7.53
CA VAL A 115 16.49 3.95 8.27
C VAL A 115 16.35 3.00 9.46
N ARG A 116 15.22 3.02 10.15
CA ARG A 116 14.96 2.17 11.32
C ARG A 116 14.74 0.68 10.98
N ASP A 117 14.39 0.38 9.74
CA ASP A 117 14.19 -1.01 9.32
C ASP A 117 15.53 -1.76 9.18
N PHE A 118 16.66 -1.03 9.23
CA PHE A 118 18.01 -1.57 9.27
C PHE A 118 18.57 -1.73 10.70
N ASP A 119 17.87 -1.30 11.74
CA ASP A 119 18.35 -1.32 13.12
C ASP A 119 18.70 -2.73 13.64
N GLN A 120 18.12 -3.79 13.04
CA GLN A 120 18.44 -5.20 13.33
C GLN A 120 19.31 -5.87 12.26
N GLY A 121 19.96 -5.08 11.43
CA GLY A 121 20.88 -5.53 10.39
C GLY A 121 20.18 -5.85 9.05
N VAL A 122 21.01 -5.94 8.00
CA VAL A 122 20.59 -6.22 6.63
C VAL A 122 20.03 -7.63 6.50
N GLU A 123 20.60 -8.59 7.25
CA GLU A 123 20.16 -9.98 7.27
C GLU A 123 18.71 -10.11 7.77
N ASN A 124 18.35 -9.32 8.80
CA ASN A 124 16.97 -9.28 9.28
C ASN A 124 16.03 -8.67 8.22
N LEU A 125 16.44 -7.61 7.57
CA LEU A 125 15.65 -7.00 6.50
C LEU A 125 15.45 -7.96 5.32
N SER A 126 16.50 -8.70 4.95
CA SER A 126 16.44 -9.74 3.90
C SER A 126 15.45 -10.85 4.26
N ARG A 127 15.47 -11.30 5.51
CA ARG A 127 14.50 -12.28 6.02
C ARG A 127 13.07 -11.76 5.96
N LEU A 128 12.83 -10.51 6.38
CA LEU A 128 11.51 -9.87 6.32
C LEU A 128 11.01 -9.76 4.88
N LYS A 129 11.90 -9.50 3.93
CA LYS A 129 11.58 -9.47 2.51
C LYS A 129 11.08 -10.83 2.01
N GLU A 130 11.70 -11.94 2.46
CA GLU A 130 11.24 -13.29 2.12
C GLU A 130 9.86 -13.64 2.70
N GLU A 131 9.51 -13.06 3.85
CA GLU A 131 8.20 -13.23 4.49
C GLU A 131 7.10 -12.37 3.84
N ALA A 132 7.47 -11.32 3.08
CA ALA A 132 6.54 -10.37 2.49
C ALA A 132 5.93 -10.87 1.18
N ASN A 133 4.64 -10.64 1.01
CA ASN A 133 3.91 -10.90 -0.25
C ASN A 133 3.92 -9.67 -1.20
N PHE A 134 4.78 -8.71 -0.93
CA PHE A 134 4.91 -7.44 -1.67
C PHE A 134 6.40 -7.10 -1.87
N PRO A 135 6.74 -6.35 -2.92
CA PRO A 135 8.13 -5.98 -3.21
C PRO A 135 8.69 -4.97 -2.19
N PHE A 136 9.98 -5.12 -1.89
CA PHE A 136 10.79 -4.10 -1.23
C PHE A 136 11.49 -3.28 -2.31
N LEU A 137 11.12 -2.01 -2.44
CA LEU A 137 11.67 -1.10 -3.45
C LEU A 137 12.85 -0.32 -2.87
N ILE A 138 14.05 -0.61 -3.36
CA ILE A 138 15.30 -0.04 -2.82
C ILE A 138 16.23 0.32 -3.97
N SER A 139 15.92 1.38 -4.70
CA SER A 139 16.72 1.82 -5.86
C SER A 139 18.06 2.46 -5.50
N ASN A 140 18.16 3.05 -4.30
CA ASN A 140 19.31 3.86 -3.87
C ASN A 140 20.29 3.14 -2.93
N LEU A 141 20.15 1.83 -2.73
CA LEU A 141 21.07 1.02 -1.91
C LEU A 141 21.63 -0.14 -2.72
N GLU A 142 22.89 -0.47 -2.45
CA GLU A 142 23.58 -1.63 -3.01
C GLU A 142 23.73 -2.72 -1.93
N GLY A 143 24.02 -3.96 -2.36
CA GLY A 143 24.31 -5.08 -1.46
C GLY A 143 23.10 -5.74 -0.80
N ILE A 144 21.88 -5.43 -1.24
CA ILE A 144 20.66 -6.13 -0.78
C ILE A 144 20.18 -7.06 -1.90
N GLU A 145 20.31 -8.38 -1.67
CA GLU A 145 19.84 -9.38 -2.64
C GLU A 145 18.32 -9.31 -2.85
N GLY A 146 17.92 -9.45 -4.12
CA GLY A 146 16.52 -9.53 -4.53
C GLY A 146 15.71 -8.27 -4.26
N LYS A 147 16.34 -7.11 -4.01
CA LYS A 147 15.64 -5.82 -4.01
C LYS A 147 15.06 -5.54 -5.40
N GLU A 148 13.98 -4.80 -5.45
CA GLU A 148 13.44 -4.25 -6.68
C GLU A 148 13.72 -2.74 -6.73
N ASP A 149 14.11 -2.21 -7.89
CA ASP A 149 14.32 -0.77 -8.06
C ASP A 149 12.99 -0.06 -8.29
N TYR A 150 12.04 -0.74 -8.92
CA TYR A 150 10.68 -0.25 -9.18
C TYR A 150 9.71 -1.41 -9.38
N LYS A 151 8.42 -1.14 -9.31
CA LYS A 151 7.34 -2.10 -9.61
C LYS A 151 6.40 -1.54 -10.66
N ILE A 152 6.13 -2.31 -11.70
CA ILE A 152 5.08 -1.99 -12.66
C ILE A 152 3.80 -2.69 -12.21
N LEU A 153 2.76 -1.90 -11.95
CA LEU A 153 1.42 -2.40 -11.65
C LEU A 153 0.54 -2.27 -12.89
N MET A 154 -0.01 -3.39 -13.35
CA MET A 154 -0.99 -3.38 -14.43
C MET A 154 -2.39 -3.28 -13.84
N LEU A 155 -3.08 -2.17 -14.12
CA LEU A 155 -4.46 -1.96 -13.75
C LEU A 155 -5.36 -2.42 -14.90
N MET A 156 -6.04 -3.56 -14.72
CA MET A 156 -6.97 -4.07 -15.72
C MET A 156 -8.39 -3.56 -15.42
N VAL A 157 -8.88 -2.68 -16.24
CA VAL A 157 -10.29 -2.27 -16.21
C VAL A 157 -11.12 -3.44 -16.74
N GLN A 158 -11.91 -4.06 -15.88
CA GLN A 158 -12.89 -5.07 -16.32
C GLN A 158 -13.99 -4.35 -17.11
N LYS A 159 -14.20 -4.78 -18.36
CA LYS A 159 -15.29 -4.30 -19.22
C LYS A 159 -16.61 -4.90 -18.80
#